data_a283d05f35196c754a5b128ecf8c5a8a
#
_entry.id   a283d05f35196c754a5b128ecf8c5a8a
#
_cell.length_a   1.000
_cell.length_b   1.000
_cell.length_c   1.000
_cell.angle_alpha   90.00
_cell.angle_beta   90.00
_cell.angle_gamma   90.00
#
_symmetry.space_group_name_H-M   'P 1'
#
loop_
_entity.id
_entity.type
_entity.pdbx_description
1 polymer ?
#
loop_
_entity_poly.entity_id
_entity_poly.type
_entity_poly.pdbx_seq_one_letter_code
_entity_poly.pdbx_strand_id
1 'polypeptide(L)'
;MANTTNQQQAAQTAEQSLNQSEAFFVKYQKAVIAAVAAIVIIIAGVVLYKTYVSGPKEVKASTAIAKGQELFMAGDYQKALNGDSASFKGFVKLADEFSSTAAGNLANLYAGLCYAKLNKWEDAAKYLEEFDGADDQMISPAAEGALGNAYAHLNQLDKAVSHLKSAAEKADNNSLSPTFLIQAGEILESQGKNDEALKLYQEVKEKYFNSMAYQTIDGYIERVSSK
;
A
#
# COMPACT_ATOMS: atom_id res chain seq x y z
N MET A 1 9.82 9.34 -62.34
CA MET A 1 11.13 8.70 -62.10
C MET A 1 11.60 8.82 -60.63
N ALA A 2 11.23 9.81 -59.85
CA ALA A 2 11.67 9.89 -58.43
C ALA A 2 11.04 8.88 -57.46
N ASN A 3 9.87 8.29 -57.78
CA ASN A 3 9.14 7.40 -56.89
C ASN A 3 9.69 5.94 -56.90
N THR A 4 10.29 5.54 -58.00
CA THR A 4 10.91 4.19 -58.18
C THR A 4 12.25 4.07 -57.46
N THR A 5 13.01 5.15 -57.39
CA THR A 5 14.31 5.21 -56.70
C THR A 5 14.17 5.11 -55.18
N ASN A 6 13.14 5.76 -54.61
CA ASN A 6 12.84 5.69 -53.16
C ASN A 6 12.33 4.31 -52.72
N GLN A 7 11.56 3.62 -53.57
CA GLN A 7 11.11 2.26 -53.27
C GLN A 7 12.24 1.23 -53.34
N GLN A 8 13.19 1.39 -54.27
CA GLN A 8 14.37 0.54 -54.35
C GLN A 8 15.34 0.75 -53.20
N GLN A 9 15.54 2.00 -52.76
CA GLN A 9 16.34 2.28 -51.55
C GLN A 9 15.72 1.71 -50.30
N ALA A 10 14.40 1.84 -50.09
CA ALA A 10 13.71 1.25 -48.97
C ALA A 10 13.78 -0.27 -48.94
N ALA A 11 13.66 -0.92 -50.09
CA ALA A 11 13.82 -2.39 -50.22
C ALA A 11 15.24 -2.86 -49.90
N GLN A 12 16.27 -2.16 -50.40
CA GLN A 12 17.67 -2.46 -50.12
C GLN A 12 18.03 -2.25 -48.64
N THR A 13 17.47 -1.20 -47.98
CA THR A 13 17.68 -0.97 -46.56
C THR A 13 17.00 -2.05 -45.71
N ALA A 14 15.82 -2.51 -46.10
CA ALA A 14 15.12 -3.60 -45.45
C ALA A 14 15.86 -4.95 -45.59
N GLU A 15 16.37 -5.27 -46.80
CA GLU A 15 17.19 -6.45 -47.00
C GLU A 15 18.53 -6.41 -46.23
N GLN A 16 19.17 -5.25 -46.16
CA GLN A 16 20.39 -5.08 -45.34
C GLN A 16 20.13 -5.26 -43.85
N SER A 17 19.01 -4.76 -43.34
CA SER A 17 18.64 -4.94 -41.93
C SER A 17 18.27 -6.39 -41.60
N LEU A 18 17.60 -7.10 -42.53
CA LEU A 18 17.32 -8.52 -42.41
C LEU A 18 18.60 -9.36 -42.36
N ASN A 19 19.52 -9.13 -43.33
CA ASN A 19 20.79 -9.83 -43.39
C ASN A 19 21.69 -9.56 -42.14
N GLN A 20 21.66 -8.36 -41.58
CA GLN A 20 22.38 -8.04 -40.34
C GLN A 20 21.76 -8.75 -39.11
N SER A 21 20.43 -8.84 -39.05
CA SER A 21 19.76 -9.56 -37.96
C SER A 21 20.00 -11.08 -38.06
N GLU A 22 19.95 -11.65 -39.28
CA GLU A 22 20.27 -13.06 -39.49
C GLU A 22 21.72 -13.39 -39.14
N ALA A 23 22.67 -12.56 -39.54
CA ALA A 23 24.09 -12.74 -39.21
C ALA A 23 24.33 -12.63 -37.68
N PHE A 24 23.60 -11.74 -36.99
CA PHE A 24 23.62 -11.63 -35.53
C PHE A 24 23.08 -12.90 -34.86
N PHE A 25 21.91 -13.40 -35.30
CA PHE A 25 21.34 -14.64 -34.78
C PHE A 25 22.23 -15.84 -34.99
N VAL A 26 22.80 -15.99 -36.17
CA VAL A 26 23.73 -17.10 -36.48
C VAL A 26 24.98 -17.03 -35.60
N LYS A 27 25.56 -15.83 -35.43
CA LYS A 27 26.76 -15.61 -34.61
C LYS A 27 26.52 -15.89 -33.13
N TYR A 28 25.37 -15.51 -32.61
CA TYR A 28 25.04 -15.61 -31.18
C TYR A 28 24.02 -16.70 -30.85
N GLN A 29 23.70 -17.59 -31.80
CA GLN A 29 22.67 -18.62 -31.65
C GLN A 29 22.77 -19.41 -30.34
N LYS A 30 23.97 -19.86 -29.97
CA LYS A 30 24.19 -20.62 -28.72
C LYS A 30 23.90 -19.78 -27.49
N ALA A 31 24.29 -18.51 -27.50
CA ALA A 31 24.05 -17.57 -26.38
C ALA A 31 22.56 -17.24 -26.26
N VAL A 32 21.87 -17.02 -27.38
CA VAL A 32 20.42 -16.75 -27.41
C VAL A 32 19.64 -17.96 -26.89
N ILE A 33 19.97 -19.16 -27.36
CA ILE A 33 19.33 -20.40 -26.89
C ILE A 33 19.57 -20.59 -25.38
N ALA A 34 20.79 -20.35 -24.89
CA ALA A 34 21.11 -20.45 -23.48
C ALA A 34 20.34 -19.41 -22.64
N ALA A 35 20.20 -18.17 -23.13
CA ALA A 35 19.41 -17.13 -22.47
C ALA A 35 17.92 -17.47 -22.40
N VAL A 36 17.35 -17.96 -23.50
CA VAL A 36 15.94 -18.41 -23.52
C VAL A 36 15.72 -19.59 -22.59
N ALA A 37 16.63 -20.59 -22.61
CA ALA A 37 16.55 -21.73 -21.69
C ALA A 37 16.61 -21.27 -20.21
N ALA A 38 17.49 -20.34 -19.88
CA ALA A 38 17.58 -19.78 -18.52
C ALA A 38 16.26 -19.08 -18.11
N ILE A 39 15.66 -18.28 -18.99
CA ILE A 39 14.37 -17.64 -18.74
C ILE A 39 13.27 -18.68 -18.50
N VAL A 40 13.20 -19.73 -19.33
CA VAL A 40 12.21 -20.81 -19.17
C VAL A 40 12.38 -21.53 -17.82
N ILE A 41 13.61 -21.80 -17.40
CA ILE A 41 13.91 -22.43 -16.10
C ILE A 41 13.46 -21.51 -14.97
N ILE A 42 13.72 -20.22 -15.05
CA ILE A 42 13.29 -19.24 -14.04
C ILE A 42 11.77 -19.21 -13.96
N ILE A 43 11.07 -19.13 -15.09
CA ILE A 43 9.60 -19.11 -15.13
C ILE A 43 9.04 -20.42 -14.55
N ALA A 44 9.58 -21.56 -14.94
CA ALA A 44 9.17 -22.86 -14.38
C ALA A 44 9.40 -22.93 -12.88
N GLY A 45 10.56 -22.47 -12.40
CA GLY A 45 10.86 -22.38 -10.97
C GLY A 45 9.86 -21.51 -10.19
N VAL A 46 9.52 -20.34 -10.73
CA VAL A 46 8.52 -19.42 -10.12
C VAL A 46 7.13 -20.07 -10.09
N VAL A 47 6.71 -20.74 -11.16
CA VAL A 47 5.41 -21.44 -11.23
C VAL A 47 5.35 -22.59 -10.23
N LEU A 48 6.38 -23.41 -10.15
CA LEU A 48 6.47 -24.51 -9.20
C LEU A 48 6.46 -23.98 -7.75
N TYR A 49 7.23 -22.96 -7.44
CA TYR A 49 7.24 -22.33 -6.13
C TYR A 49 5.86 -21.79 -5.75
N LYS A 50 5.21 -21.02 -6.65
CA LYS A 50 3.85 -20.51 -6.40
C LYS A 50 2.83 -21.62 -6.17
N THR A 51 2.87 -22.69 -6.96
CA THR A 51 1.88 -23.79 -6.90
C THR A 51 2.06 -24.68 -5.68
N TYR A 52 3.29 -25.05 -5.35
CA TYR A 52 3.56 -26.09 -4.34
C TYR A 52 3.99 -25.54 -2.98
N VAL A 53 4.47 -24.29 -2.91
CA VAL A 53 4.97 -23.68 -1.66
C VAL A 53 4.11 -22.50 -1.23
N SER A 54 4.05 -21.47 -2.05
CA SER A 54 3.39 -20.20 -1.71
C SER A 54 1.87 -20.35 -1.63
N GLY A 55 1.24 -21.03 -2.61
CA GLY A 55 -0.21 -21.21 -2.67
C GLY A 55 -0.78 -21.93 -1.45
N PRO A 56 -0.31 -23.13 -1.09
CA PRO A 56 -0.76 -23.83 0.11
C PRO A 56 -0.50 -23.06 1.41
N LYS A 57 0.61 -22.30 1.48
CA LYS A 57 0.92 -21.44 2.61
C LYS A 57 -0.07 -20.30 2.74
N GLU A 58 -0.42 -19.65 1.63
CA GLU A 58 -1.43 -18.58 1.57
C GLU A 58 -2.81 -19.06 1.99
N VAL A 59 -3.26 -20.22 1.51
CA VAL A 59 -4.57 -20.81 1.90
C VAL A 59 -4.64 -21.06 3.40
N LYS A 60 -3.58 -21.59 4.01
CA LYS A 60 -3.52 -21.79 5.46
C LYS A 60 -3.56 -20.46 6.22
N ALA A 61 -2.81 -19.47 5.77
CA ALA A 61 -2.77 -18.16 6.37
C ALA A 61 -4.12 -17.46 6.27
N SER A 62 -4.76 -17.47 5.08
CA SER A 62 -6.08 -16.85 4.84
C SER A 62 -7.18 -17.48 5.68
N THR A 63 -7.15 -18.81 5.87
CA THR A 63 -8.10 -19.50 6.75
C THR A 63 -7.89 -19.11 8.20
N ALA A 64 -6.64 -19.01 8.63
CA ALA A 64 -6.32 -18.64 10.01
C ALA A 64 -6.69 -17.19 10.33
N ILE A 65 -6.47 -16.24 9.39
CA ILE A 65 -6.77 -14.82 9.62
C ILE A 65 -8.27 -14.56 9.79
N ALA A 66 -9.13 -15.32 9.11
CA ALA A 66 -10.58 -15.16 9.19
C ALA A 66 -11.09 -15.27 10.63
N LYS A 67 -10.53 -16.21 11.41
CA LYS A 67 -10.88 -16.37 12.83
C LYS A 67 -10.44 -15.16 13.68
N GLY A 68 -9.27 -14.60 13.38
CA GLY A 68 -8.82 -13.37 14.03
C GLY A 68 -9.71 -12.18 13.71
N GLN A 69 -10.19 -12.07 12.48
CA GLN A 69 -11.13 -11.03 12.07
C GLN A 69 -12.45 -11.11 12.85
N GLU A 70 -12.99 -12.30 13.07
CA GLU A 70 -14.18 -12.49 13.92
C GLU A 70 -13.96 -11.94 15.33
N LEU A 71 -12.81 -12.29 15.96
CA LEU A 71 -12.45 -11.79 17.28
C LEU A 71 -12.25 -10.26 17.30
N PHE A 72 -11.63 -9.72 16.26
CA PHE A 72 -11.46 -8.27 16.10
C PHE A 72 -12.81 -7.55 16.01
N MET A 73 -13.74 -8.05 15.19
CA MET A 73 -15.08 -7.48 15.05
C MET A 73 -15.93 -7.62 16.32
N ALA A 74 -15.69 -8.67 17.10
CA ALA A 74 -16.32 -8.87 18.41
C ALA A 74 -15.73 -7.95 19.50
N GLY A 75 -14.65 -7.20 19.21
CA GLY A 75 -13.95 -6.36 20.20
C GLY A 75 -12.98 -7.13 21.12
N ASP A 76 -12.79 -8.42 20.89
CA ASP A 76 -11.87 -9.28 21.67
C ASP A 76 -10.41 -9.08 21.23
N TYR A 77 -9.94 -7.83 21.21
CA TYR A 77 -8.62 -7.44 20.67
C TYR A 77 -7.46 -8.21 21.29
N GLN A 78 -7.54 -8.53 22.58
CA GLN A 78 -6.50 -9.29 23.28
C GLN A 78 -6.40 -10.72 22.75
N LYS A 79 -7.54 -11.39 22.51
CA LYS A 79 -7.57 -12.72 21.89
C LYS A 79 -7.21 -12.68 20.42
N ALA A 80 -7.64 -11.64 19.71
CA ALA A 80 -7.25 -11.41 18.33
C ALA A 80 -5.72 -11.27 18.17
N LEU A 81 -5.03 -10.62 19.10
CA LEU A 81 -3.57 -10.50 19.11
C LEU A 81 -2.87 -11.81 19.44
N ASN A 82 -3.25 -12.46 20.55
CA ASN A 82 -2.47 -13.52 21.17
C ASN A 82 -3.00 -14.92 20.87
N GLY A 83 -4.21 -15.01 20.33
CA GLY A 83 -4.92 -16.28 20.11
C GLY A 83 -5.84 -16.66 21.25
N ASP A 84 -6.67 -17.68 20.98
CA ASP A 84 -7.65 -18.23 21.92
C ASP A 84 -7.21 -19.58 22.53
N SER A 85 -5.94 -19.94 22.35
CA SER A 85 -5.30 -21.20 22.79
C SER A 85 -5.86 -22.50 22.19
N ALA A 86 -7.04 -22.48 21.58
CA ALA A 86 -7.70 -23.69 21.07
C ALA A 86 -7.70 -23.77 19.53
N SER A 87 -8.03 -22.68 18.84
CA SER A 87 -8.27 -22.69 17.39
C SER A 87 -7.55 -21.61 16.62
N PHE A 88 -7.06 -20.57 17.30
CA PHE A 88 -6.45 -19.40 16.69
C PHE A 88 -5.16 -19.00 17.40
N LYS A 89 -4.08 -18.84 16.64
CA LYS A 89 -2.75 -18.52 17.17
C LYS A 89 -2.53 -17.05 17.54
N GLY A 90 -3.39 -16.15 17.07
CA GLY A 90 -3.27 -14.71 17.20
C GLY A 90 -2.57 -14.04 16.02
N PHE A 91 -2.94 -12.79 15.74
CA PHE A 91 -2.38 -12.02 14.61
C PHE A 91 -0.87 -11.85 14.71
N VAL A 92 -0.32 -11.66 15.90
CA VAL A 92 1.13 -11.53 16.13
C VAL A 92 1.88 -12.75 15.60
N LYS A 93 1.44 -13.97 15.95
CA LYS A 93 2.07 -15.19 15.46
C LYS A 93 1.80 -15.45 13.97
N LEU A 94 0.63 -15.07 13.47
CA LEU A 94 0.32 -15.20 12.05
C LEU A 94 1.18 -14.29 11.18
N ALA A 95 1.41 -13.05 11.61
CA ALA A 95 2.29 -12.10 10.91
C ALA A 95 3.71 -12.66 10.77
N ASP A 96 4.24 -13.28 11.82
CA ASP A 96 5.58 -13.90 11.83
C ASP A 96 5.60 -15.19 10.98
N GLU A 97 4.70 -16.16 11.28
CA GLU A 97 4.69 -17.50 10.63
C GLU A 97 4.42 -17.40 9.12
N PHE A 98 3.61 -16.44 8.71
CA PHE A 98 3.16 -16.25 7.33
C PHE A 98 3.65 -14.95 6.68
N SER A 99 4.74 -14.37 7.15
CA SER A 99 5.30 -13.09 6.69
C SER A 99 5.48 -12.97 5.17
N SER A 100 5.66 -14.10 4.47
CA SER A 100 5.80 -14.13 2.99
C SER A 100 4.49 -14.27 2.23
N THR A 101 3.34 -14.13 2.88
CA THR A 101 1.99 -14.28 2.30
C THR A 101 1.20 -12.98 2.43
N ALA A 102 0.21 -12.79 1.56
CA ALA A 102 -0.69 -11.64 1.66
C ALA A 102 -1.49 -11.65 2.96
N ALA A 103 -1.94 -12.83 3.41
CA ALA A 103 -2.64 -12.96 4.68
C ALA A 103 -1.73 -12.65 5.89
N GLY A 104 -0.45 -13.03 5.86
CA GLY A 104 0.51 -12.64 6.90
C GLY A 104 0.76 -11.14 6.93
N ASN A 105 0.86 -10.49 5.77
CA ASN A 105 0.92 -9.05 5.67
C ASN A 105 -0.34 -8.38 6.26
N LEU A 106 -1.53 -8.90 5.95
CA LEU A 106 -2.78 -8.43 6.53
C LEU A 106 -2.85 -8.67 8.05
N ALA A 107 -2.18 -9.70 8.58
CA ALA A 107 -2.09 -9.92 10.01
C ALA A 107 -1.30 -8.80 10.73
N ASN A 108 -0.30 -8.18 10.08
CA ASN A 108 0.36 -6.98 10.60
C ASN A 108 -0.63 -5.84 10.77
N LEU A 109 -1.45 -5.56 9.75
CA LEU A 109 -2.48 -4.53 9.84
C LEU A 109 -3.43 -4.77 11.03
N TYR A 110 -3.99 -5.98 11.13
CA TYR A 110 -4.91 -6.29 12.23
C TYR A 110 -4.23 -6.28 13.60
N ALA A 111 -2.97 -6.72 13.70
CA ALA A 111 -2.20 -6.61 14.94
C ALA A 111 -2.01 -5.15 15.35
N GLY A 112 -1.60 -4.29 14.42
CA GLY A 112 -1.46 -2.85 14.66
C GLY A 112 -2.75 -2.19 15.10
N LEU A 113 -3.87 -2.50 14.42
CA LEU A 113 -5.19 -1.99 14.80
C LEU A 113 -5.64 -2.50 16.19
N CYS A 114 -5.39 -3.77 16.52
CA CYS A 114 -5.68 -4.31 17.85
C CYS A 114 -4.85 -3.59 18.94
N TYR A 115 -3.57 -3.39 18.71
CA TYR A 115 -2.71 -2.64 19.63
C TYR A 115 -3.21 -1.21 19.83
N ALA A 116 -3.59 -0.52 18.76
CA ALA A 116 -4.19 0.81 18.84
C ALA A 116 -5.48 0.82 19.67
N LYS A 117 -6.37 -0.17 19.49
CA LYS A 117 -7.59 -0.32 20.29
C LYS A 117 -7.31 -0.62 21.78
N LEU A 118 -6.14 -1.16 22.09
CA LEU A 118 -5.68 -1.41 23.46
C LEU A 118 -4.80 -0.28 24.01
N ASN A 119 -4.70 0.85 23.32
CA ASN A 119 -3.86 2.01 23.65
C ASN A 119 -2.35 1.69 23.79
N LYS A 120 -1.88 0.67 23.07
CA LYS A 120 -0.46 0.29 23.00
C LYS A 120 0.15 0.86 21.72
N TRP A 121 0.40 2.17 21.75
CA TRP A 121 0.70 2.94 20.55
C TRP A 121 2.05 2.62 19.91
N GLU A 122 3.07 2.28 20.71
CA GLU A 122 4.38 1.85 20.21
C GLU A 122 4.27 0.53 19.41
N ASP A 123 3.57 -0.46 19.98
CA ASP A 123 3.33 -1.72 19.30
C ASP A 123 2.41 -1.52 18.08
N ALA A 124 1.42 -0.64 18.17
CA ALA A 124 0.54 -0.30 17.06
C ALA A 124 1.35 0.26 15.88
N ALA A 125 2.19 1.26 16.12
CA ALA A 125 3.03 1.86 15.10
C ALA A 125 3.95 0.80 14.46
N LYS A 126 4.62 -0.03 15.28
CA LYS A 126 5.50 -1.10 14.80
C LYS A 126 4.80 -2.02 13.79
N TYR A 127 3.63 -2.55 14.14
CA TYR A 127 2.93 -3.49 13.27
C TYR A 127 2.29 -2.83 12.05
N LEU A 128 1.87 -1.55 12.17
CA LEU A 128 1.38 -0.78 11.03
C LEU A 128 2.50 -0.42 10.04
N GLU A 129 3.73 -0.19 10.52
CA GLU A 129 4.91 0.00 9.67
C GLU A 129 5.30 -1.26 8.89
N GLU A 130 5.08 -2.45 9.48
CA GLU A 130 5.34 -3.74 8.84
C GLU A 130 4.28 -4.13 7.79
N PHE A 131 3.16 -3.41 7.74
CA PHE A 131 2.14 -3.63 6.73
C PHE A 131 2.56 -3.03 5.40
N ASP A 132 2.76 -3.88 4.40
CA ASP A 132 3.04 -3.47 3.02
C ASP A 132 1.73 -3.22 2.28
N GLY A 133 1.43 -1.96 2.04
CA GLY A 133 0.21 -1.52 1.36
C GLY A 133 0.18 -1.95 -0.11
N ALA A 134 -1.02 -2.19 -0.63
CA ALA A 134 -1.26 -2.40 -2.04
C ALA A 134 -1.60 -1.06 -2.74
N ASP A 135 -1.72 -1.08 -4.06
CA ASP A 135 -2.22 0.05 -4.83
C ASP A 135 -3.76 0.04 -4.79
N ASP A 136 -4.31 0.42 -3.63
CA ASP A 136 -5.75 0.52 -3.38
C ASP A 136 -6.10 1.84 -2.68
N GLN A 137 -7.34 2.28 -2.82
CA GLN A 137 -7.81 3.56 -2.30
C GLN A 137 -8.57 3.46 -0.96
N MET A 138 -8.53 2.31 -0.29
CA MET A 138 -9.29 2.08 0.94
C MET A 138 -8.46 1.50 2.08
N ILE A 139 -7.89 0.31 1.91
CA ILE A 139 -7.19 -0.42 2.98
C ILE A 139 -5.83 0.21 3.26
N SER A 140 -5.02 0.42 2.22
CA SER A 140 -3.67 1.00 2.35
C SER A 140 -3.70 2.43 2.89
N PRO A 141 -4.57 3.34 2.40
CA PRO A 141 -4.73 4.66 3.03
C PRO A 141 -5.25 4.60 4.46
N ALA A 142 -6.16 3.68 4.78
CA ALA A 142 -6.67 3.54 6.15
C ALA A 142 -5.57 3.04 7.11
N ALA A 143 -4.72 2.12 6.67
CA ALA A 143 -3.55 1.67 7.43
C ALA A 143 -2.55 2.81 7.67
N GLU A 144 -2.24 3.58 6.63
CA GLU A 144 -1.39 4.77 6.70
C GLU A 144 -1.95 5.81 7.67
N GLY A 145 -3.26 6.07 7.61
CA GLY A 145 -3.95 6.97 8.54
C GLY A 145 -3.92 6.46 9.99
N ALA A 146 -4.08 5.15 10.19
CA ALA A 146 -3.95 4.53 11.50
C ALA A 146 -2.53 4.68 12.07
N LEU A 147 -1.50 4.55 11.22
CA LEU A 147 -0.11 4.79 11.59
C LEU A 147 0.11 6.26 11.97
N GLY A 148 -0.43 7.20 11.19
CA GLY A 148 -0.41 8.62 11.53
C GLY A 148 -1.03 8.91 12.90
N ASN A 149 -2.18 8.30 13.18
CA ASN A 149 -2.83 8.42 14.48
C ASN A 149 -2.00 7.79 15.63
N ALA A 150 -1.35 6.65 15.39
CA ALA A 150 -0.44 6.06 16.37
C ALA A 150 0.71 7.01 16.70
N TYR A 151 1.33 7.64 15.70
CA TYR A 151 2.37 8.64 15.91
C TYR A 151 1.87 9.90 16.63
N ALA A 152 0.63 10.33 16.40
CA ALA A 152 0.03 11.44 17.14
C ALA A 152 -0.07 11.11 18.64
N HIS A 153 -0.53 9.91 18.98
CA HIS A 153 -0.57 9.43 20.37
C HIS A 153 0.80 9.29 21.02
N LEU A 154 1.84 9.01 20.23
CA LEU A 154 3.23 8.98 20.69
C LEU A 154 3.87 10.37 20.76
N ASN A 155 3.11 11.44 20.55
CA ASN A 155 3.59 12.82 20.48
C ASN A 155 4.67 13.05 19.41
N GLN A 156 4.70 12.20 18.37
CA GLN A 156 5.57 12.36 17.19
C GLN A 156 4.80 13.10 16.09
N LEU A 157 4.42 14.36 16.39
CA LEU A 157 3.43 15.13 15.66
C LEU A 157 3.80 15.38 14.19
N ASP A 158 5.07 15.61 13.87
CA ASP A 158 5.50 15.83 12.49
C ASP A 158 5.38 14.55 11.63
N LYS A 159 5.67 13.37 12.22
CA LYS A 159 5.42 12.09 11.56
C LYS A 159 3.92 11.85 11.37
N ALA A 160 3.13 12.14 12.40
CA ALA A 160 1.68 12.01 12.33
C ALA A 160 1.09 12.81 11.17
N VAL A 161 1.44 14.09 11.05
CA VAL A 161 1.01 14.95 9.94
C VAL A 161 1.46 14.39 8.59
N SER A 162 2.71 13.91 8.49
CA SER A 162 3.23 13.33 7.24
C SER A 162 2.44 12.10 6.80
N HIS A 163 2.20 11.14 7.72
CA HIS A 163 1.43 9.93 7.42
C HIS A 163 -0.04 10.23 7.09
N LEU A 164 -0.69 11.15 7.83
CA LEU A 164 -2.07 11.53 7.55
C LEU A 164 -2.22 12.21 6.18
N LYS A 165 -1.29 13.08 5.79
CA LYS A 165 -1.27 13.68 4.45
C LYS A 165 -1.05 12.63 3.37
N SER A 166 -0.10 11.72 3.56
CA SER A 166 0.14 10.57 2.66
C SER A 166 -1.12 9.69 2.53
N ALA A 167 -1.82 9.42 3.64
CA ALA A 167 -3.07 8.68 3.64
C ALA A 167 -4.17 9.39 2.81
N ALA A 168 -4.29 10.70 2.96
CA ALA A 168 -5.25 11.50 2.20
C ALA A 168 -4.95 11.48 0.69
N GLU A 169 -3.67 11.61 0.32
CA GLU A 169 -3.21 11.57 -1.06
C GLU A 169 -3.41 10.19 -1.71
N LYS A 170 -3.05 9.12 -1.01
CA LYS A 170 -3.24 7.74 -1.48
C LYS A 170 -4.73 7.37 -1.63
N ALA A 171 -5.59 7.85 -0.74
CA ALA A 171 -7.03 7.59 -0.79
C ALA A 171 -7.66 8.30 -2.00
N ASP A 172 -7.36 9.57 -2.18
CA ASP A 172 -7.89 10.48 -3.22
C ASP A 172 -9.42 10.30 -3.45
N ASN A 173 -10.19 10.25 -2.36
CA ASN A 173 -11.64 10.04 -2.41
C ASN A 173 -12.37 10.84 -1.33
N ASN A 174 -13.69 11.04 -1.54
CA ASN A 174 -14.55 11.82 -0.63
C ASN A 174 -14.81 11.15 0.73
N SER A 175 -14.47 9.87 0.90
CA SER A 175 -14.74 9.12 2.14
C SER A 175 -13.60 9.21 3.16
N LEU A 176 -12.36 9.10 2.72
CA LEU A 176 -11.19 9.00 3.60
C LEU A 176 -10.35 10.27 3.61
N SER A 177 -10.04 10.84 2.44
CA SER A 177 -9.11 11.97 2.32
C SER A 177 -9.48 13.16 3.18
N PRO A 178 -10.75 13.62 3.22
CA PRO A 178 -11.13 14.75 4.07
C PRO A 178 -10.87 14.50 5.55
N THR A 179 -11.13 13.28 6.01
CA THR A 179 -10.90 12.91 7.42
C THR A 179 -9.43 13.02 7.79
N PHE A 180 -8.55 12.50 6.95
CA PHE A 180 -7.11 12.54 7.20
C PHE A 180 -6.55 13.97 7.11
N LEU A 181 -7.02 14.78 6.14
CA LEU A 181 -6.63 16.19 6.03
C LEU A 181 -7.06 17.01 7.25
N ILE A 182 -8.27 16.77 7.77
CA ILE A 182 -8.75 17.44 8.97
C ILE A 182 -7.91 17.03 10.19
N GLN A 183 -7.65 15.73 10.37
CA GLN A 183 -6.80 15.26 11.47
C GLN A 183 -5.39 15.86 11.41
N ALA A 184 -4.78 15.91 10.22
CA ALA A 184 -3.48 16.56 10.04
C ALA A 184 -3.53 18.06 10.36
N GLY A 185 -4.60 18.74 9.94
CA GLY A 185 -4.83 20.15 10.23
C GLY A 185 -4.98 20.42 11.74
N GLU A 186 -5.72 19.59 12.47
CA GLU A 186 -5.90 19.70 13.92
C GLU A 186 -4.56 19.52 14.67
N ILE A 187 -3.71 18.60 14.21
CA ILE A 187 -2.36 18.44 14.76
C ILE A 187 -1.51 19.69 14.49
N LEU A 188 -1.55 20.26 13.28
CA LEU A 188 -0.84 21.47 12.93
C LEU A 188 -1.32 22.67 13.76
N GLU A 189 -2.62 22.80 14.00
CA GLU A 189 -3.16 23.82 14.92
C GLU A 189 -2.59 23.66 16.32
N SER A 190 -2.51 22.43 16.83
CA SER A 190 -1.94 22.18 18.17
C SER A 190 -0.47 22.59 18.28
N GLN A 191 0.24 22.64 17.14
CA GLN A 191 1.61 23.12 17.03
C GLN A 191 1.71 24.63 16.76
N GLY A 192 0.57 25.35 16.63
CA GLY A 192 0.53 26.76 16.26
C GLY A 192 0.84 27.02 14.77
N LYS A 193 0.88 25.98 13.93
CA LYS A 193 1.13 26.08 12.48
C LYS A 193 -0.18 26.37 11.74
N ASN A 194 -0.84 27.47 12.09
CA ASN A 194 -2.20 27.80 11.63
C ASN A 194 -2.28 27.98 10.10
N ASP A 195 -1.28 28.58 9.44
CA ASP A 195 -1.26 28.75 8.00
C ASP A 195 -1.20 27.41 7.25
N GLU A 196 -0.48 26.42 7.81
CA GLU A 196 -0.43 25.09 7.22
C GLU A 196 -1.74 24.33 7.42
N ALA A 197 -2.35 24.44 8.60
CA ALA A 197 -3.66 23.86 8.89
C ALA A 197 -4.74 24.45 7.96
N LEU A 198 -4.74 25.77 7.77
CA LEU A 198 -5.67 26.47 6.86
C LEU A 198 -5.61 25.92 5.45
N LYS A 199 -4.42 25.65 4.91
CA LYS A 199 -4.26 25.07 3.57
C LYS A 199 -4.92 23.69 3.45
N LEU A 200 -4.79 22.84 4.48
CA LEU A 200 -5.41 21.51 4.47
C LEU A 200 -6.95 21.61 4.54
N TYR A 201 -7.47 22.53 5.33
CA TYR A 201 -8.91 22.74 5.41
C TYR A 201 -9.50 23.34 4.13
N GLN A 202 -8.76 24.25 3.48
CA GLN A 202 -9.14 24.78 2.17
C GLN A 202 -9.13 23.68 1.10
N GLU A 203 -8.15 22.78 1.12
CA GLU A 203 -8.12 21.63 0.22
C GLU A 203 -9.36 20.74 0.40
N VAL A 204 -9.79 20.48 1.64
CA VAL A 204 -11.05 19.74 1.90
C VAL A 204 -12.23 20.48 1.27
N LYS A 205 -12.32 21.79 1.44
CA LYS A 205 -13.42 22.61 0.92
C LYS A 205 -13.45 22.64 -0.61
N GLU A 206 -12.29 22.73 -1.25
CA GLU A 206 -12.18 22.90 -2.70
C GLU A 206 -12.29 21.56 -3.44
N LYS A 207 -11.58 20.53 -2.96
CA LYS A 207 -11.42 19.28 -3.67
C LYS A 207 -12.48 18.23 -3.29
N TYR A 208 -12.96 18.25 -2.03
CA TYR A 208 -13.85 17.22 -1.50
C TYR A 208 -15.25 17.76 -1.13
N PHE A 209 -15.81 18.61 -1.97
CA PHE A 209 -17.10 19.26 -1.75
C PHE A 209 -18.30 18.29 -1.64
N ASN A 210 -18.17 17.05 -2.10
CA ASN A 210 -19.17 15.98 -1.98
C ASN A 210 -18.99 15.11 -0.70
N SER A 211 -18.03 15.45 0.16
CA SER A 211 -17.80 14.73 1.42
C SER A 211 -18.74 15.18 2.53
N MET A 212 -18.92 14.33 3.54
CA MET A 212 -19.63 14.74 4.76
C MET A 212 -18.88 15.86 5.52
N ALA A 213 -17.56 15.86 5.45
CA ALA A 213 -16.71 16.86 6.08
C ALA A 213 -16.94 18.28 5.52
N TYR A 214 -17.37 18.39 4.27
CA TYR A 214 -17.68 19.68 3.64
C TYR A 214 -18.71 20.51 4.43
N GLN A 215 -19.65 19.86 5.11
CA GLN A 215 -20.68 20.55 5.88
C GLN A 215 -20.15 21.29 7.12
N THR A 216 -18.98 20.89 7.61
CA THR A 216 -18.41 21.43 8.85
C THR A 216 -17.08 22.15 8.63
N ILE A 217 -16.51 22.08 7.44
CA ILE A 217 -15.14 22.55 7.18
C ILE A 217 -14.99 24.07 7.37
N ASP A 218 -16.04 24.85 7.12
CA ASP A 218 -16.00 26.30 7.32
C ASP A 218 -15.69 26.69 8.76
N GLY A 219 -16.18 25.92 9.73
CA GLY A 219 -15.85 26.15 11.13
C GLY A 219 -14.36 25.91 11.45
N TYR A 220 -13.72 24.95 10.79
CA TYR A 220 -12.27 24.73 10.92
C TYR A 220 -11.48 25.90 10.29
N ILE A 221 -11.90 26.37 9.12
CA ILE A 221 -11.27 27.51 8.41
C ILE A 221 -11.38 28.78 9.26
N GLU A 222 -12.56 29.12 9.76
CA GLU A 222 -12.76 30.30 10.59
C GLU A 222 -11.91 30.27 11.86
N ARG A 223 -11.84 29.10 12.51
CA ARG A 223 -11.08 28.92 13.77
C ARG A 223 -9.59 29.22 13.60
N VAL A 224 -8.98 28.84 12.47
CA VAL A 224 -7.55 29.11 12.24
C VAL A 224 -7.30 30.48 11.65
N SER A 225 -8.26 31.06 10.90
CA SER A 225 -8.14 32.38 10.29
C SER A 225 -8.27 33.52 11.32
N SER A 226 -8.85 33.23 12.50
CA SER A 226 -9.06 34.21 13.57
C SER A 226 -7.92 34.25 14.61
N LYS A 227 -6.90 33.43 14.47
CA LYS A 227 -5.73 33.36 15.33
C LYS A 227 -4.52 34.01 14.71
#